data_51555775041814eed8c72514e72097c1
#
_entry.id   51555775041814eed8c72514e72097c1
#
_cell.length_a   1.000
_cell.length_b   1.000
_cell.length_c   1.000
_cell.angle_alpha   90.00
_cell.angle_beta   90.00
_cell.angle_gamma   90.00
#
_symmetry.space_group_name_H-M   'P 1'
#
loop_
_entity.id
_entity.type
_entity.pdbx_description
1 polymer ?
#
loop_
_entity_poly.entity_id
_entity_poly.type
_entity_poly.pdbx_seq_one_letter_code
_entity_poly.pdbx_strand_id
1 'polypeptide(L)'
;NNFESFIKFYSKDFSSKDEILKNQMTVILDEAQLYPTELIEKIRLMADTRMFKFLFTIHKTENEDILAKDYFQTRIWESIELSSADVNEIIIYLQRKLSQKNYDKYLKFEKKDYECAYSFCGGNLRTLNKIMYKFYEICEYYEQYQPSKLSGDKANTMILTMAALDAGLIDA
;
A
#
# COMPACT_ATOMS: atom_id res chain seq x y z
N ASN A 1 0.30 35.07 9.46
CA ASN A 1 0.80 33.82 8.84
C ASN A 1 0.28 32.65 9.64
N ASN A 2 -0.62 31.87 9.05
CA ASN A 2 -1.33 30.77 9.75
C ASN A 2 -0.39 29.72 10.33
N PHE A 3 0.77 29.51 9.73
CA PHE A 3 1.74 28.53 10.18
C PHE A 3 2.47 28.94 11.48
N GLU A 4 2.98 30.15 11.56
CA GLU A 4 3.62 30.66 12.78
C GLU A 4 2.65 30.69 13.97
N SER A 5 1.39 31.05 13.70
CA SER A 5 0.32 31.02 14.71
C SER A 5 0.01 29.62 15.19
N PHE A 6 0.02 28.62 14.26
CA PHE A 6 -0.14 27.20 14.59
C PHE A 6 1.02 26.67 15.45
N ILE A 7 2.26 26.96 15.06
CA ILE A 7 3.45 26.57 15.85
C ILE A 7 3.41 27.19 17.24
N LYS A 8 3.06 28.48 17.35
CA LYS A 8 2.93 29.15 18.63
C LYS A 8 1.83 28.57 19.50
N PHE A 9 0.72 28.17 18.91
CA PHE A 9 -0.38 27.53 19.61
C PHE A 9 0.04 26.14 20.10
N TYR A 10 0.60 25.33 19.22
CA TYR A 10 1.03 23.96 19.53
C TYR A 10 2.17 23.93 20.57
N SER A 11 3.12 24.87 20.51
CA SER A 11 4.24 24.92 21.46
C SER A 11 3.87 25.40 22.84
N LYS A 12 2.71 26.08 23.03
CA LYS A 12 2.24 26.53 24.34
C LYS A 12 1.78 25.40 25.25
N ASP A 13 1.40 24.26 24.67
CA ASP A 13 0.88 23.12 25.43
C ASP A 13 2.01 22.25 26.01
N PHE A 14 3.30 22.54 25.69
CA PHE A 14 4.43 21.73 26.13
C PHE A 14 5.39 22.55 27.00
N SER A 15 5.56 22.14 28.25
CA SER A 15 6.40 22.80 29.25
C SER A 15 7.88 22.43 29.17
N SER A 16 8.23 21.37 28.47
CA SER A 16 9.62 20.90 28.34
C SER A 16 9.96 20.34 26.95
N LYS A 17 11.27 20.32 26.62
CA LYS A 17 11.76 19.66 25.39
C LYS A 17 11.43 18.17 25.34
N ASP A 18 11.41 17.51 26.48
CA ASP A 18 11.11 16.07 26.58
C ASP A 18 9.62 15.79 26.30
N GLU A 19 8.72 16.68 26.67
CA GLU A 19 7.31 16.58 26.32
C GLU A 19 7.07 16.80 24.84
N ILE A 20 7.79 17.74 24.21
CA ILE A 20 7.74 17.94 22.75
C ILE A 20 8.16 16.68 22.02
N LEU A 21 9.25 16.03 22.45
CA LEU A 21 9.76 14.79 21.82
C LEU A 21 8.79 13.62 21.99
N LYS A 22 8.11 13.52 23.13
CA LYS A 22 7.12 12.45 23.40
C LYS A 22 5.83 12.63 22.60
N ASN A 23 5.46 13.88 22.32
CA ASN A 23 4.19 14.23 21.66
C ASN A 23 4.40 14.75 20.23
N GLN A 24 5.50 14.39 19.59
CA GLN A 24 5.79 14.79 18.23
C GLN A 24 4.66 14.37 17.28
N MET A 25 4.11 15.33 16.53
CA MET A 25 3.12 15.07 15.50
C MET A 25 3.81 14.41 14.30
N THR A 26 3.29 13.28 13.85
CA THR A 26 3.74 12.64 12.60
C THR A 26 2.88 13.13 11.45
N VAL A 27 3.51 13.71 10.44
CA VAL A 27 2.88 14.19 9.21
C VAL A 27 3.30 13.28 8.07
N ILE A 28 2.32 12.68 7.40
CA ILE A 28 2.56 11.83 6.22
C ILE A 28 2.36 12.69 4.98
N LEU A 29 3.35 12.71 4.11
CA LEU A 29 3.39 13.45 2.87
C LEU A 29 3.42 12.47 1.72
N ASP A 30 2.27 12.21 1.14
CA ASP A 30 2.10 11.25 0.06
C ASP A 30 2.46 11.87 -1.29
N GLU A 31 3.04 11.08 -2.19
CA GLU A 31 3.47 11.53 -3.54
C GLU A 31 4.37 12.79 -3.48
N ALA A 32 5.30 12.83 -2.54
CA ALA A 32 6.08 14.04 -2.24
C ALA A 32 6.95 14.52 -3.42
N GLN A 33 7.23 13.67 -4.42
CA GLN A 33 7.90 14.05 -5.67
C GLN A 33 7.09 15.07 -6.49
N LEU A 34 5.78 15.19 -6.26
CA LEU A 34 4.92 16.16 -6.94
C LEU A 34 4.90 17.54 -6.28
N TYR A 35 5.54 17.68 -5.12
CA TYR A 35 5.50 18.94 -4.36
C TYR A 35 6.47 19.98 -4.94
N PRO A 36 6.05 21.25 -4.98
CA PRO A 36 6.95 22.34 -5.37
C PRO A 36 8.13 22.44 -4.41
N THR A 37 9.31 22.79 -4.96
CA THR A 37 10.53 22.94 -4.16
C THR A 37 10.36 23.89 -2.98
N GLU A 38 9.59 24.97 -3.13
CA GLU A 38 9.31 25.94 -2.06
C GLU A 38 8.54 25.30 -0.88
N LEU A 39 7.62 24.36 -1.16
CA LEU A 39 6.90 23.63 -0.13
C LEU A 39 7.82 22.68 0.61
N ILE A 40 8.67 21.96 -0.13
CA ILE A 40 9.66 21.06 0.43
C ILE A 40 10.63 21.82 1.37
N GLU A 41 11.08 23.03 0.99
CA GLU A 41 11.89 23.87 1.86
C GLU A 41 11.16 24.30 3.14
N LYS A 42 9.87 24.62 3.07
CA LYS A 42 9.06 24.92 4.25
C LYS A 42 8.95 23.71 5.17
N ILE A 43 8.74 22.52 4.61
CA ILE A 43 8.68 21.27 5.38
C ILE A 43 10.03 21.01 6.07
N ARG A 44 11.16 21.26 5.40
CA ARG A 44 12.48 21.18 5.98
C ARG A 44 12.62 22.09 7.21
N LEU A 45 12.22 23.36 7.09
CA LEU A 45 12.27 24.31 8.21
C LEU A 45 11.35 23.85 9.37
N MET A 46 10.21 23.24 9.06
CA MET A 46 9.32 22.67 10.08
C MET A 46 9.98 21.48 10.80
N ALA A 47 10.66 20.61 10.06
CA ALA A 47 11.37 19.47 10.65
C ALA A 47 12.49 19.92 11.60
N ASP A 48 13.18 21.03 11.29
CA ASP A 48 14.24 21.59 12.13
C ASP A 48 13.72 22.09 13.49
N THR A 49 12.40 22.36 13.61
CA THR A 49 11.78 22.72 14.93
C THR A 49 11.69 21.54 15.90
N ARG A 50 11.85 20.30 15.41
CA ARG A 50 11.68 19.04 16.15
C ARG A 50 10.27 18.78 16.71
N MET A 51 9.30 19.60 16.35
CA MET A 51 7.90 19.43 16.75
C MET A 51 7.17 18.41 15.86
N PHE A 52 7.72 18.14 14.68
CA PHE A 52 7.14 17.26 13.67
C PHE A 52 8.10 16.17 13.27
N LYS A 53 7.56 14.98 13.04
CA LYS A 53 8.16 13.91 12.25
C LYS A 53 7.49 13.89 10.88
N PHE A 54 8.27 13.81 9.83
CA PHE A 54 7.75 13.70 8.48
C PHE A 54 8.03 12.31 7.91
N LEU A 55 7.00 11.71 7.35
CA LEU A 55 7.09 10.49 6.56
C LEU A 55 6.76 10.86 5.11
N PHE A 56 7.72 10.71 4.22
CA PHE A 56 7.52 10.92 2.80
C PHE A 56 7.25 9.60 2.11
N THR A 57 6.20 9.53 1.29
CA THR A 57 6.12 8.49 0.28
C THR A 57 6.48 9.11 -1.07
N ILE A 58 7.33 8.43 -1.81
CA ILE A 58 7.79 8.88 -3.13
C ILE A 58 7.80 7.70 -4.11
N HIS A 59 7.47 7.97 -5.36
CA HIS A 59 7.82 7.07 -6.44
C HIS A 59 9.25 7.40 -6.91
N LYS A 60 10.13 6.41 -6.85
CA LYS A 60 11.48 6.52 -7.37
C LYS A 60 11.43 6.54 -8.90
N THR A 61 11.47 7.72 -9.49
CA THR A 61 11.69 7.90 -10.91
C THR A 61 13.18 8.17 -11.13
N GLU A 62 13.76 7.62 -12.21
CA GLU A 62 15.20 7.67 -12.49
C GLU A 62 15.81 9.08 -12.57
N ASN A 63 14.99 10.11 -12.70
CA ASN A 63 15.45 11.49 -12.99
C ASN A 63 15.14 12.55 -11.93
N GLU A 64 14.41 12.25 -10.86
CA GLU A 64 13.99 13.28 -9.89
C GLU A 64 14.00 12.75 -8.45
N ASP A 65 15.18 12.49 -7.92
CA ASP A 65 15.28 12.23 -6.49
C ASP A 65 15.35 13.58 -5.73
N ILE A 66 14.16 14.10 -5.37
CA ILE A 66 14.06 15.32 -4.54
C ILE A 66 14.78 15.14 -3.20
N LEU A 67 14.86 13.91 -2.72
CA LEU A 67 15.54 13.57 -1.47
C LEU A 67 17.05 13.34 -1.65
N ALA A 68 17.54 13.22 -2.90
CA ALA A 68 18.96 13.11 -3.20
C ALA A 68 19.73 14.43 -3.01
N LYS A 69 19.02 15.54 -2.81
CA LYS A 69 19.69 16.82 -2.51
C LYS A 69 20.39 16.73 -1.16
N ASP A 70 21.66 17.11 -1.12
CA ASP A 70 22.57 16.98 0.04
C ASP A 70 21.97 17.45 1.37
N TYR A 71 21.17 18.50 1.34
CA TYR A 71 20.56 19.05 2.55
C TYR A 71 19.39 18.21 3.10
N PHE A 72 18.82 17.29 2.31
CA PHE A 72 17.84 16.33 2.79
C PHE A 72 18.51 15.06 3.31
N GLN A 73 19.55 14.56 2.64
CA GLN A 73 20.22 13.31 3.02
C GLN A 73 20.66 13.32 4.48
N THR A 74 21.16 14.44 4.97
CA THR A 74 21.59 14.59 6.38
C THR A 74 20.45 14.56 7.40
N ARG A 75 19.20 14.64 6.95
CA ARG A 75 17.97 14.67 7.79
C ARG A 75 17.11 13.42 7.68
N ILE A 76 17.38 12.58 6.70
CA ILE A 76 16.69 11.30 6.54
C ILE A 76 17.30 10.32 7.53
N TRP A 77 16.51 9.85 8.47
CA TRP A 77 16.92 8.89 9.49
C TRP A 77 16.82 7.46 8.99
N GLU A 78 15.83 7.20 8.17
CA GLU A 78 15.53 5.87 7.65
C GLU A 78 14.89 5.99 6.26
N SER A 79 15.32 5.13 5.35
CA SER A 79 14.74 5.00 4.02
C SER A 79 14.38 3.55 3.79
N ILE A 80 13.10 3.31 3.45
CA ILE A 80 12.56 1.98 3.19
C ILE A 80 12.15 1.93 1.73
N GLU A 81 12.79 1.07 0.97
CA GLU A 81 12.44 0.80 -0.42
C GLU A 81 11.40 -0.34 -0.46
N LEU A 82 10.25 -0.08 -1.07
CA LEU A 82 9.20 -1.07 -1.28
C LEU A 82 9.32 -1.63 -2.70
N SER A 83 9.56 -2.92 -2.81
CA SER A 83 9.50 -3.66 -4.06
C SER A 83 8.14 -4.34 -4.24
N SER A 84 7.88 -4.86 -5.46
CA SER A 84 6.75 -5.76 -5.67
C SER A 84 6.85 -6.98 -4.78
N ALA A 85 5.72 -7.43 -4.23
CA ALA A 85 5.67 -8.59 -3.36
C ALA A 85 6.11 -9.86 -4.09
N ASP A 86 6.84 -10.73 -3.42
CA ASP A 86 7.18 -12.05 -3.92
C ASP A 86 6.00 -13.04 -3.79
N VAL A 87 6.16 -14.26 -4.33
CA VAL A 87 5.12 -15.30 -4.31
C VAL A 87 4.72 -15.64 -2.87
N ASN A 88 5.68 -15.73 -1.94
CA ASN A 88 5.40 -16.11 -0.55
C ASN A 88 4.65 -15.01 0.19
N GLU A 89 5.00 -13.76 -0.07
CA GLU A 89 4.29 -12.60 0.47
C GLU A 89 2.85 -12.53 -0.04
N ILE A 90 2.62 -12.83 -1.32
CA ILE A 90 1.28 -12.94 -1.90
C ILE A 90 0.48 -14.07 -1.24
N ILE A 91 1.08 -15.22 -1.00
CA ILE A 91 0.44 -16.33 -0.28
C ILE A 91 0.01 -15.89 1.11
N ILE A 92 0.92 -15.31 1.89
CA ILE A 92 0.64 -14.84 3.25
C ILE A 92 -0.45 -13.77 3.24
N TYR A 93 -0.38 -12.83 2.30
CA TYR A 93 -1.37 -11.76 2.16
C TYR A 93 -2.77 -12.32 1.87
N LEU A 94 -2.89 -13.23 0.90
CA LEU A 94 -4.17 -13.85 0.54
C LEU A 94 -4.72 -14.71 1.68
N GLN A 95 -3.89 -15.54 2.31
CA GLN A 95 -4.32 -16.36 3.45
C GLN A 95 -4.89 -15.49 4.58
N ARG A 96 -4.23 -14.39 4.92
CA ARG A 96 -4.73 -13.45 5.93
C ARG A 96 -6.06 -12.80 5.52
N LYS A 97 -6.19 -12.40 4.26
CA LYS A 97 -7.45 -11.81 3.77
C LYS A 97 -8.60 -12.81 3.73
N LEU A 98 -8.34 -14.02 3.29
CA LEU A 98 -9.34 -15.08 3.22
C LEU A 98 -9.85 -15.45 4.62
N SER A 99 -8.94 -15.64 5.58
CA SER A 99 -9.29 -15.98 6.96
C SER A 99 -10.08 -14.88 7.68
N GLN A 100 -9.75 -13.61 7.46
CA GLN A 100 -10.46 -12.47 8.06
C GLN A 100 -11.93 -12.35 7.65
N LYS A 101 -12.28 -12.86 6.48
CA LYS A 101 -13.64 -12.73 5.89
C LYS A 101 -14.44 -14.03 5.92
N ASN A 102 -13.91 -15.11 6.52
CA ASN A 102 -14.49 -16.47 6.46
C ASN A 102 -14.71 -17.00 5.03
N TYR A 103 -13.98 -16.49 4.07
CA TYR A 103 -14.06 -16.96 2.67
C TYR A 103 -13.31 -18.27 2.45
N ASP A 104 -12.38 -18.64 3.34
CA ASP A 104 -11.72 -19.94 3.40
C ASP A 104 -12.71 -21.11 3.58
N LYS A 105 -13.92 -20.81 4.05
CA LYS A 105 -15.01 -21.77 4.20
C LYS A 105 -15.51 -22.34 2.87
N TYR A 106 -15.42 -21.56 1.80
CA TYR A 106 -16.01 -21.91 0.49
C TYR A 106 -14.98 -22.44 -0.50
N LEU A 107 -13.76 -21.94 -0.48
CA LEU A 107 -12.74 -22.27 -1.48
C LEU A 107 -11.38 -22.42 -0.81
N LYS A 108 -10.87 -23.64 -0.78
CA LYS A 108 -9.51 -23.92 -0.33
C LYS A 108 -8.56 -23.65 -1.49
N PHE A 109 -7.73 -22.63 -1.37
CA PHE A 109 -6.66 -22.35 -2.31
C PHE A 109 -5.51 -23.32 -2.07
N GLU A 110 -5.02 -23.92 -3.16
CA GLU A 110 -3.81 -24.72 -3.20
C GLU A 110 -2.64 -23.88 -3.73
N LYS A 111 -1.43 -24.42 -3.64
CA LYS A 111 -0.22 -23.73 -4.10
C LYS A 111 -0.34 -23.22 -5.54
N LYS A 112 -0.89 -24.06 -6.44
CA LYS A 112 -1.12 -23.71 -7.85
C LYS A 112 -2.04 -22.49 -8.04
N ASP A 113 -3.03 -22.29 -7.15
CA ASP A 113 -3.98 -21.18 -7.24
C ASP A 113 -3.29 -19.87 -6.84
N TYR A 114 -2.44 -19.89 -5.81
CA TYR A 114 -1.61 -18.72 -5.43
C TYR A 114 -0.59 -18.37 -6.52
N GLU A 115 0.06 -19.36 -7.12
CA GLU A 115 0.99 -19.14 -8.23
C GLU A 115 0.28 -18.56 -9.45
N CYS A 116 -0.94 -19.01 -9.74
CA CYS A 116 -1.81 -18.47 -10.78
C CYS A 116 -2.17 -17.00 -10.49
N ALA A 117 -2.61 -16.68 -9.28
CA ALA A 117 -2.91 -15.30 -8.88
C ALA A 117 -1.67 -14.40 -8.99
N TYR A 118 -0.50 -14.91 -8.58
CA TYR A 118 0.76 -14.20 -8.70
C TYR A 118 1.13 -13.90 -10.16
N SER A 119 0.97 -14.89 -11.06
CA SER A 119 1.29 -14.70 -12.48
C SER A 119 0.52 -13.57 -13.14
N PHE A 120 -0.70 -13.27 -12.65
CA PHE A 120 -1.52 -12.17 -13.15
C PHE A 120 -1.22 -10.82 -12.49
N CYS A 121 -0.80 -10.82 -11.23
CA CYS A 121 -0.57 -9.57 -10.50
C CYS A 121 0.90 -9.12 -10.49
N GLY A 122 1.87 -10.00 -10.77
CA GLY A 122 3.30 -9.69 -10.75
C GLY A 122 3.77 -9.10 -9.43
N GLY A 123 3.15 -9.48 -8.30
CA GLY A 123 3.45 -8.94 -6.98
C GLY A 123 2.78 -7.60 -6.66
N ASN A 124 1.97 -7.04 -7.55
CA ASN A 124 1.23 -5.80 -7.28
C ASN A 124 -0.05 -6.09 -6.49
N LEU A 125 -0.08 -5.66 -5.23
CA LEU A 125 -1.21 -5.90 -4.32
C LEU A 125 -2.51 -5.22 -4.76
N ARG A 126 -2.44 -4.07 -5.45
CA ARG A 126 -3.63 -3.38 -5.99
C ARG A 126 -4.26 -4.22 -7.10
N THR A 127 -3.43 -4.72 -8.02
CA THR A 127 -3.86 -5.63 -9.09
C THR A 127 -4.42 -6.92 -8.51
N LEU A 128 -3.75 -7.53 -7.53
CA LEU A 128 -4.25 -8.71 -6.84
C LEU A 128 -5.62 -8.49 -6.21
N ASN A 129 -5.82 -7.37 -5.52
CA ASN A 129 -7.12 -7.05 -4.93
C ASN A 129 -8.23 -6.90 -5.99
N LYS A 130 -7.90 -6.34 -7.16
CA LYS A 130 -8.84 -6.23 -8.28
C LYS A 130 -9.24 -7.60 -8.81
N ILE A 131 -8.26 -8.52 -8.99
CA ILE A 131 -8.51 -9.91 -9.38
C ILE A 131 -9.38 -10.61 -8.35
N MET A 132 -9.06 -10.50 -7.07
CA MET A 132 -9.81 -11.16 -6.01
C MET A 132 -11.24 -10.63 -5.88
N TYR A 133 -11.46 -9.34 -6.10
CA TYR A 133 -12.81 -8.78 -6.15
C TYR A 133 -13.63 -9.44 -7.26
N LYS A 134 -13.09 -9.52 -8.48
CA LYS A 134 -13.73 -10.19 -9.62
C LYS A 134 -13.89 -11.69 -9.40
N PHE A 135 -12.93 -12.33 -8.78
CA PHE A 135 -13.01 -13.73 -8.40
C PHE A 135 -14.25 -14.01 -7.52
N TYR A 136 -14.48 -13.17 -6.51
CA TYR A 136 -15.66 -13.32 -5.64
C TYR A 136 -16.96 -13.03 -6.34
N GLU A 137 -17.03 -12.03 -7.21
CA GLU A 137 -18.23 -11.77 -8.03
C GLU A 137 -18.60 -13.00 -8.88
N ILE A 138 -17.62 -13.65 -9.50
CA ILE A 138 -17.83 -14.87 -10.29
C ILE A 138 -18.24 -16.05 -9.40
N CYS A 139 -17.62 -16.21 -8.24
CA CYS A 139 -17.99 -17.25 -7.29
C CYS A 139 -19.45 -17.10 -6.82
N GLU A 140 -19.85 -15.87 -6.45
CA GLU A 140 -21.22 -15.59 -6.02
C GLU A 140 -22.24 -15.88 -7.13
N TYR A 141 -21.93 -15.51 -8.36
CA TYR A 141 -22.74 -15.84 -9.52
C TYR A 141 -22.87 -17.36 -9.70
N TYR A 142 -21.76 -18.11 -9.61
CA TYR A 142 -21.81 -19.57 -9.77
C TYR A 142 -22.51 -20.25 -8.60
N GLU A 143 -22.35 -19.77 -7.38
CA GLU A 143 -23.08 -20.31 -6.23
C GLU A 143 -24.59 -20.22 -6.45
N GLN A 144 -25.07 -19.13 -7.02
CA GLN A 144 -26.48 -18.89 -7.25
C GLN A 144 -27.03 -19.65 -8.48
N TYR A 145 -26.28 -19.70 -9.57
CA TYR A 145 -26.83 -20.16 -10.88
C TYR A 145 -26.20 -21.45 -11.40
N GLN A 146 -24.95 -21.74 -11.06
CA GLN A 146 -24.20 -22.89 -11.60
C GLN A 146 -23.25 -23.50 -10.56
N PRO A 147 -23.75 -24.00 -9.42
CA PRO A 147 -22.88 -24.43 -8.30
C PRO A 147 -21.90 -25.56 -8.67
N SER A 148 -22.18 -26.36 -9.70
CA SER A 148 -21.25 -27.37 -10.21
C SER A 148 -19.91 -26.80 -10.73
N LYS A 149 -19.87 -25.52 -11.11
CA LYS A 149 -18.67 -24.84 -11.57
C LYS A 149 -17.70 -24.52 -10.44
N LEU A 150 -18.16 -24.48 -9.20
CA LEU A 150 -17.33 -24.28 -8.01
C LEU A 150 -16.69 -25.58 -7.50
N SER A 151 -17.06 -26.73 -8.06
CA SER A 151 -16.54 -28.02 -7.65
C SER A 151 -15.54 -28.55 -8.69
N GLY A 152 -14.38 -29.01 -8.21
CA GLY A 152 -13.34 -29.61 -9.03
C GLY A 152 -11.95 -29.01 -8.83
N ASP A 153 -10.92 -29.80 -9.08
CA ASP A 153 -9.51 -29.44 -8.80
C ASP A 153 -8.99 -28.22 -9.56
N LYS A 154 -9.68 -27.77 -10.60
CA LYS A 154 -9.30 -26.61 -11.43
C LYS A 154 -10.25 -25.42 -11.27
N ALA A 155 -11.25 -25.50 -10.40
CA ALA A 155 -12.27 -24.45 -10.27
C ALA A 155 -11.64 -23.09 -9.92
N ASN A 156 -10.80 -23.03 -8.92
CA ASN A 156 -10.13 -21.80 -8.49
C ASN A 156 -9.27 -21.18 -9.59
N THR A 157 -8.40 -21.96 -10.23
CA THR A 157 -7.53 -21.49 -11.32
C THR A 157 -8.35 -20.98 -12.50
N MET A 158 -9.43 -21.66 -12.86
CA MET A 158 -10.34 -21.24 -13.95
C MET A 158 -11.02 -19.90 -13.59
N ILE A 159 -11.54 -19.79 -12.38
CA ILE A 159 -12.22 -18.56 -11.93
C ILE A 159 -11.22 -17.40 -11.81
N LEU A 160 -9.99 -17.65 -11.34
CA LEU A 160 -8.92 -16.64 -11.31
C LEU A 160 -8.57 -16.16 -12.73
N THR A 161 -8.51 -17.05 -13.71
CA THR A 161 -8.27 -16.67 -15.10
C THR A 161 -9.40 -15.83 -15.66
N MET A 162 -10.66 -16.21 -15.40
CA MET A 162 -11.83 -15.42 -15.80
C MET A 162 -11.82 -14.04 -15.11
N ALA A 163 -11.45 -13.99 -13.84
CA ALA A 163 -11.33 -12.74 -13.10
C ALA A 163 -10.24 -11.83 -13.66
N ALA A 164 -9.11 -12.39 -14.10
CA ALA A 164 -8.03 -11.65 -14.73
C ALA A 164 -8.43 -11.10 -16.11
N LEU A 165 -9.17 -11.90 -16.91
CA LEU A 165 -9.78 -11.46 -18.17
C LEU A 165 -10.76 -10.29 -17.95
N ASP A 166 -11.70 -10.44 -17.02
CA ASP A 166 -12.70 -9.42 -16.70
C ASP A 166 -12.06 -8.14 -16.11
N ALA A 167 -10.93 -8.29 -15.44
CA ALA A 167 -10.13 -7.17 -14.96
C ALA A 167 -9.28 -6.48 -16.06
N GLY A 168 -9.23 -7.04 -17.28
CA GLY A 168 -8.44 -6.53 -18.40
C GLY A 168 -6.91 -6.67 -18.17
N LEU A 169 -6.49 -7.73 -17.51
CA LEU A 169 -5.08 -7.99 -17.21
C LEU A 169 -4.45 -8.98 -18.20
N ILE A 170 -5.25 -9.74 -18.88
CA ILE A 170 -4.87 -10.66 -19.94
C ILE A 170 -5.88 -10.57 -21.08
N ASP A 171 -5.44 -10.86 -22.29
CA ASP A 171 -6.30 -10.94 -23.46
C ASP A 171 -6.89 -12.36 -23.62
N ALA A 172 -8.05 -12.45 -24.30
CA ALA A 172 -8.76 -13.71 -24.52
C ALA A 172 -8.12 -14.55 -25.64
#